data_dd8bf217e8c4de4f17bf313dacdc6e48
#
_entry.id   dd8bf217e8c4de4f17bf313dacdc6e48
#
_cell.length_a   1.000
_cell.length_b   1.000
_cell.length_c   1.000
_cell.angle_alpha   90.00
_cell.angle_beta   90.00
_cell.angle_gamma   90.00
#
_symmetry.space_group_name_H-M   'P 1'
#
loop_
_entity.id
_entity.type
_entity.pdbx_description
1 polymer ?
#
loop_
_entity_poly.entity_id
_entity_poly.type
_entity_poly.pdbx_seq_one_letter_code
_entity_poly.pdbx_strand_id
1 'polypeptide(L)'
;MLFAVAVFTIPAVAEEYVSSPQIPSVLTESSDTYQAKFASAVSAGIEADNPVIRNYARLRVDILNAGADYSLAQACDMYDYVNSRWQIISEPRGPLHVASATETIRSGMRGSGDDYSVFLSSLIGSLGGDMRIILSIGSDYAYHVFPEVYIGSSEDEAMENLNYITARYGCEKAWYTKETTGGVSTYWLNLDWIIDGMHTAEYYRYGNSLFEVNTYHPGRPYITTGTVTIIYPDGKWKDTTLKHGYYQKVKGVGKLYE
;
A
#
# COMPACT_ATOMS: atom_id res chain seq x y z
N MET A 1 -37.32 39.79 -28.51
CA MET A 1 -35.91 39.52 -28.21
C MET A 1 -35.80 38.07 -27.74
N LEU A 2 -35.49 37.14 -28.66
CA LEU A 2 -35.42 35.70 -28.39
C LEU A 2 -33.98 35.39 -28.02
N PHE A 3 -33.76 34.87 -26.83
CA PHE A 3 -32.46 34.29 -26.42
C PHE A 3 -32.37 32.83 -26.87
N ALA A 4 -31.50 32.56 -27.82
CA ALA A 4 -31.16 31.18 -28.20
C ALA A 4 -30.18 30.62 -27.15
N VAL A 5 -30.59 29.57 -26.42
CA VAL A 5 -29.71 28.79 -25.55
C VAL A 5 -28.98 27.78 -26.40
N ALA A 6 -27.69 27.98 -26.59
CA ALA A 6 -26.83 26.99 -27.24
C ALA A 6 -26.56 25.85 -26.26
N VAL A 7 -27.08 24.67 -26.53
CA VAL A 7 -26.77 23.44 -25.84
C VAL A 7 -25.46 22.90 -26.44
N PHE A 8 -24.37 23.03 -25.69
CA PHE A 8 -23.12 22.36 -26.03
C PHE A 8 -23.23 20.89 -25.63
N THR A 9 -23.38 20.02 -26.61
CA THR A 9 -23.19 18.58 -26.41
C THR A 9 -21.68 18.31 -26.30
N ILE A 10 -21.21 17.97 -25.12
CA ILE A 10 -19.87 17.42 -24.91
C ILE A 10 -19.87 16.03 -25.56
N PRO A 11 -18.99 15.74 -26.53
CA PRO A 11 -18.87 14.37 -27.03
C PRO A 11 -18.43 13.47 -25.87
N ALA A 12 -19.17 12.39 -25.63
CA ALA A 12 -18.77 11.33 -24.75
C ALA A 12 -17.43 10.76 -25.29
N VAL A 13 -16.35 11.02 -24.59
CA VAL A 13 -15.09 10.32 -24.82
C VAL A 13 -15.40 8.88 -24.41
N ALA A 14 -15.43 7.97 -25.40
CA ALA A 14 -15.48 6.55 -25.11
C ALA A 14 -14.22 6.24 -24.30
N GLU A 15 -14.40 5.93 -23.01
CA GLU A 15 -13.34 5.36 -22.21
C GLU A 15 -12.93 4.06 -22.91
N GLU A 16 -11.74 4.05 -23.49
CA GLU A 16 -11.09 2.82 -23.90
C GLU A 16 -10.95 1.98 -22.64
N TYR A 17 -11.78 0.95 -22.54
CA TYR A 17 -11.69 -0.07 -21.52
C TYR A 17 -10.30 -0.70 -21.66
N VAL A 18 -9.37 -0.27 -20.84
CA VAL A 18 -8.05 -0.92 -20.76
C VAL A 18 -8.34 -2.34 -20.29
N SER A 19 -8.32 -3.28 -21.22
CA SER A 19 -8.48 -4.70 -20.93
C SER A 19 -7.50 -5.05 -19.81
N SER A 20 -8.00 -5.69 -18.76
CA SER A 20 -7.18 -6.24 -17.68
C SER A 20 -5.94 -6.88 -18.29
N PRO A 21 -4.73 -6.60 -17.76
CA PRO A 21 -3.52 -7.14 -18.35
C PRO A 21 -3.67 -8.64 -18.50
N GLN A 22 -3.56 -9.13 -19.73
CA GLN A 22 -3.61 -10.56 -20.03
C GLN A 22 -2.49 -11.19 -19.20
N ILE A 23 -2.87 -12.13 -18.30
CA ILE A 23 -1.92 -12.90 -17.52
C ILE A 23 -0.95 -13.55 -18.50
N PRO A 24 0.35 -13.24 -18.44
CA PRO A 24 1.31 -13.84 -19.34
C PRO A 24 1.26 -15.37 -19.16
N SER A 25 1.42 -16.12 -20.26
CA SER A 25 1.50 -17.58 -20.27
C SER A 25 2.60 -18.18 -19.36
N VAL A 26 3.39 -17.36 -18.71
CA VAL A 26 4.39 -17.70 -17.68
C VAL A 26 3.78 -18.31 -16.41
N LEU A 27 2.47 -18.17 -16.18
CA LEU A 27 1.79 -18.80 -15.04
C LEU A 27 1.53 -20.31 -15.17
N THR A 28 2.07 -20.96 -16.19
CA THR A 28 2.18 -22.43 -16.22
C THR A 28 3.37 -22.97 -15.43
N GLU A 29 4.31 -22.12 -14.99
CA GLU A 29 5.28 -22.49 -13.96
C GLU A 29 4.57 -22.61 -12.61
N SER A 30 5.04 -23.52 -11.73
CA SER A 30 4.43 -23.70 -10.41
C SER A 30 4.32 -22.35 -9.70
N SER A 31 3.25 -22.13 -8.95
CA SER A 31 3.04 -20.90 -8.18
C SER A 31 4.25 -20.54 -7.31
N ASP A 32 4.93 -21.54 -6.76
CA ASP A 32 6.15 -21.40 -5.97
C ASP A 32 7.29 -20.74 -6.75
N THR A 33 7.45 -21.11 -8.04
CA THR A 33 8.50 -20.51 -8.88
C THR A 33 8.24 -19.05 -9.20
N TYR A 34 6.99 -18.68 -9.46
CA TYR A 34 6.61 -17.29 -9.69
C TYR A 34 6.79 -16.44 -8.43
N GLN A 35 6.25 -16.90 -7.30
CA GLN A 35 6.36 -16.22 -6.01
C GLN A 35 7.82 -16.04 -5.59
N ALA A 36 8.66 -17.07 -5.75
CA ALA A 36 10.07 -16.98 -5.44
C ALA A 36 10.80 -15.95 -6.33
N LYS A 37 10.54 -15.94 -7.64
CA LYS A 37 11.10 -14.96 -8.58
C LYS A 37 10.63 -13.55 -8.27
N PHE A 38 9.34 -13.38 -8.00
CA PHE A 38 8.76 -12.10 -7.66
C PHE A 38 9.31 -11.57 -6.32
N ALA A 39 9.37 -12.42 -5.28
CA ALA A 39 9.96 -12.06 -4.00
C ALA A 39 11.42 -11.63 -4.13
N SER A 40 12.19 -12.33 -4.97
CA SER A 40 13.58 -11.98 -5.28
C SER A 40 13.67 -10.61 -5.98
N ALA A 41 12.80 -10.34 -6.96
CA ALA A 41 12.79 -9.05 -7.67
C ALA A 41 12.41 -7.90 -6.73
N VAL A 42 11.38 -8.09 -5.91
CA VAL A 42 10.94 -7.11 -4.90
C VAL A 42 12.06 -6.82 -3.91
N SER A 43 12.67 -7.85 -3.32
CA SER A 43 13.72 -7.64 -2.33
C SER A 43 14.97 -6.98 -2.92
N ALA A 44 15.32 -7.32 -4.17
CA ALA A 44 16.42 -6.67 -4.88
C ALA A 44 16.13 -5.18 -5.18
N GLY A 45 14.87 -4.80 -5.35
CA GLY A 45 14.44 -3.43 -5.57
C GLY A 45 14.43 -2.58 -4.30
N ILE A 46 14.29 -3.21 -3.11
CA ILE A 46 14.30 -2.49 -1.83
C ILE A 46 15.73 -2.06 -1.48
N GLU A 47 15.95 -0.77 -1.40
CA GLU A 47 17.27 -0.15 -1.18
C GLU A 47 17.31 0.66 0.13
N ALA A 48 16.78 0.11 1.23
CA ALA A 48 16.70 0.82 2.52
C ALA A 48 18.07 1.27 3.06
N ASP A 49 19.13 0.51 2.80
CA ASP A 49 20.49 0.85 3.23
C ASP A 49 21.24 1.81 2.27
N ASN A 50 20.65 2.12 1.12
CA ASN A 50 21.26 3.00 0.13
C ASN A 50 21.31 4.45 0.63
N PRO A 51 22.50 5.09 0.72
CA PRO A 51 22.62 6.47 1.20
C PRO A 51 21.80 7.49 0.40
N VAL A 52 21.60 7.25 -0.90
CA VAL A 52 20.75 8.11 -1.75
C VAL A 52 19.32 8.07 -1.28
N ILE A 53 18.79 6.89 -1.00
CA ILE A 53 17.41 6.69 -0.51
C ILE A 53 17.26 7.31 0.88
N ARG A 54 18.20 7.06 1.78
CA ARG A 54 18.19 7.64 3.13
C ARG A 54 18.21 9.17 3.11
N ASN A 55 19.06 9.76 2.31
CA ASN A 55 19.11 11.22 2.17
C ASN A 55 17.81 11.74 1.53
N TYR A 56 17.29 11.03 0.54
CA TYR A 56 16.03 11.39 -0.11
C TYR A 56 14.85 11.38 0.88
N ALA A 57 14.74 10.37 1.73
CA ALA A 57 13.72 10.26 2.76
C ALA A 57 13.86 11.38 3.83
N ARG A 58 15.07 11.54 4.39
CA ARG A 58 15.34 12.53 5.45
C ARG A 58 15.01 13.98 5.07
N LEU A 59 15.17 14.34 3.80
CA LEU A 59 14.82 15.68 3.31
C LEU A 59 13.29 15.91 3.23
N ARG A 60 12.48 14.89 3.47
CA ARG A 60 11.01 14.93 3.30
C ARG A 60 10.23 14.63 4.58
N VAL A 61 10.95 14.27 5.62
CA VAL A 61 10.37 14.09 6.96
C VAL A 61 10.25 15.44 7.64
N ASP A 62 9.13 15.70 8.26
CA ASP A 62 8.97 16.84 9.16
C ASP A 62 9.58 16.51 10.54
N ILE A 63 10.90 16.68 10.66
CA ILE A 63 11.64 16.36 11.87
C ILE A 63 11.11 17.12 13.10
N LEU A 64 10.54 18.30 12.93
CA LEU A 64 10.01 19.10 14.04
C LEU A 64 8.77 18.45 14.67
N ASN A 65 7.95 17.79 13.85
CA ASN A 65 6.72 17.13 14.32
C ASN A 65 6.87 15.62 14.49
N ALA A 66 7.71 14.99 13.67
CA ALA A 66 7.87 13.52 13.66
C ALA A 66 9.05 13.00 14.50
N GLY A 67 9.96 13.91 14.92
CA GLY A 67 11.17 13.54 15.65
C GLY A 67 12.34 13.12 14.75
N ALA A 68 13.52 13.00 15.37
CA ALA A 68 14.75 12.59 14.68
C ALA A 68 14.89 11.06 14.54
N ASP A 69 14.37 10.32 15.50
CA ASP A 69 14.31 8.86 15.50
C ASP A 69 13.08 8.38 14.74
N TYR A 70 13.12 7.15 14.25
CA TYR A 70 11.99 6.59 13.53
C TYR A 70 10.70 6.63 14.37
N SER A 71 9.63 7.03 13.73
CA SER A 71 8.27 7.03 14.26
C SER A 71 7.26 6.78 13.16
N LEU A 72 6.05 6.35 13.52
CA LEU A 72 4.96 6.20 12.57
C LEU A 72 4.63 7.54 11.85
N ALA A 73 4.88 8.67 12.51
CA ALA A 73 4.70 9.98 11.88
C ALA A 73 5.59 10.16 10.65
N GLN A 74 6.85 9.69 10.71
CA GLN A 74 7.76 9.72 9.57
C GLN A 74 7.31 8.78 8.44
N ALA A 75 6.76 7.61 8.77
CA ALA A 75 6.16 6.72 7.77
C ALA A 75 4.97 7.39 7.07
N CYS A 76 4.13 8.10 7.82
CA CYS A 76 3.02 8.89 7.26
C CYS A 76 3.51 10.04 6.36
N ASP A 77 4.59 10.73 6.74
CA ASP A 77 5.18 11.78 5.89
C ASP A 77 5.64 11.20 4.54
N MET A 78 6.26 10.02 4.55
CA MET A 78 6.66 9.33 3.32
C MET A 78 5.45 8.90 2.49
N TYR A 79 4.44 8.34 3.12
CA TYR A 79 3.20 7.96 2.47
C TYR A 79 2.54 9.16 1.77
N ASP A 80 2.34 10.27 2.49
CA ASP A 80 1.72 11.49 1.97
C ASP A 80 2.55 12.09 0.82
N TYR A 81 3.88 12.09 0.98
CA TYR A 81 4.80 12.60 -0.04
C TYR A 81 4.73 11.79 -1.33
N VAL A 82 4.77 10.46 -1.23
CA VAL A 82 4.74 9.57 -2.40
C VAL A 82 3.36 9.61 -3.06
N ASN A 83 2.28 9.41 -2.32
CA ASN A 83 0.93 9.41 -2.87
C ASN A 83 0.56 10.70 -3.61
N SER A 84 0.98 11.85 -3.09
CA SER A 84 0.70 13.14 -3.73
C SER A 84 1.45 13.34 -5.07
N ARG A 85 2.40 12.47 -5.42
CA ARG A 85 3.27 12.62 -6.60
C ARG A 85 3.34 11.39 -7.48
N TRP A 86 2.84 10.25 -7.01
CA TRP A 86 2.90 9.00 -7.74
C TRP A 86 2.13 9.08 -9.05
N GLN A 87 2.76 8.61 -10.11
CA GLN A 87 2.14 8.48 -11.43
C GLN A 87 2.08 7.02 -11.81
N ILE A 88 0.86 6.48 -11.86
CA ILE A 88 0.71 5.10 -12.29
C ILE A 88 0.96 4.98 -13.78
N ILE A 89 1.73 3.97 -14.15
CA ILE A 89 1.95 3.59 -15.54
C ILE A 89 1.80 2.07 -15.67
N SER A 90 1.30 1.64 -16.83
CA SER A 90 1.31 0.21 -17.17
C SER A 90 2.75 -0.28 -17.25
N GLU A 91 2.99 -1.50 -16.78
CA GLU A 91 4.33 -2.10 -16.78
C GLU A 91 4.69 -2.66 -18.17
N PRO A 92 5.48 -1.95 -18.99
CA PRO A 92 5.84 -2.39 -20.34
C PRO A 92 7.01 -3.39 -20.33
N ARG A 93 7.70 -3.57 -19.20
CA ARG A 93 8.95 -4.32 -19.08
C ARG A 93 8.77 -5.77 -18.70
N GLY A 94 7.51 -6.18 -18.50
CA GLY A 94 7.12 -7.54 -18.19
C GLY A 94 6.81 -7.80 -16.71
N PRO A 95 6.11 -8.91 -16.40
CA PRO A 95 5.44 -9.14 -15.13
C PRO A 95 6.37 -9.41 -13.93
N LEU A 96 7.66 -9.56 -14.16
CA LEU A 96 8.67 -9.76 -13.09
C LEU A 96 9.67 -8.59 -13.01
N HIS A 97 9.44 -7.52 -13.76
CA HIS A 97 10.27 -6.34 -13.65
C HIS A 97 9.74 -5.46 -12.51
N VAL A 98 10.54 -5.31 -11.48
CA VAL A 98 10.28 -4.42 -10.34
C VAL A 98 11.37 -3.36 -10.35
N ALA A 99 11.00 -2.09 -10.44
CA ALA A 99 11.97 -1.01 -10.41
C ALA A 99 12.60 -0.87 -9.02
N SER A 100 13.91 -0.65 -8.97
CA SER A 100 14.55 -0.31 -7.71
C SER A 100 14.14 1.11 -7.24
N ALA A 101 14.30 1.38 -5.95
CA ALA A 101 13.95 2.69 -5.40
C ALA A 101 14.73 3.83 -6.06
N THR A 102 16.00 3.63 -6.42
CA THR A 102 16.79 4.63 -7.14
C THR A 102 16.32 4.82 -8.58
N GLU A 103 15.88 3.76 -9.26
CA GLU A 103 15.27 3.87 -10.60
C GLU A 103 13.95 4.66 -10.52
N THR A 104 13.13 4.42 -9.50
CA THR A 104 11.87 5.14 -9.27
C THR A 104 12.11 6.63 -9.05
N ILE A 105 13.15 7.03 -8.32
CA ILE A 105 13.54 8.44 -8.20
C ILE A 105 13.92 9.02 -9.58
N ARG A 106 14.72 8.30 -10.36
CA ARG A 106 15.18 8.76 -11.69
C ARG A 106 14.05 8.87 -12.70
N SER A 107 13.04 8.00 -12.60
CA SER A 107 11.85 8.03 -13.45
C SER A 107 10.84 9.10 -13.05
N GLY A 108 11.02 9.79 -11.92
CA GLY A 108 10.14 10.85 -11.42
C GLY A 108 8.91 10.31 -10.69
N MET A 109 9.06 9.24 -9.91
CA MET A 109 8.01 8.59 -9.11
C MET A 109 6.84 8.10 -9.97
N ARG A 110 7.15 7.27 -10.93
CA ARG A 110 6.16 6.61 -11.80
C ARG A 110 6.45 5.12 -11.87
N GLY A 111 5.40 4.32 -11.90
CA GLY A 111 5.49 2.86 -11.94
C GLY A 111 4.15 2.18 -11.69
N SER A 112 4.20 0.88 -11.58
CA SER A 112 3.10 0.00 -11.18
C SER A 112 2.94 -0.05 -9.64
N GLY A 113 2.05 -0.90 -9.14
CA GLY A 113 1.84 -1.06 -7.69
C GLY A 113 3.00 -1.70 -6.96
N ASP A 114 3.74 -2.60 -7.62
CA ASP A 114 4.96 -3.20 -7.09
C ASP A 114 6.10 -2.19 -7.00
N ASP A 115 6.30 -1.35 -8.02
CA ASP A 115 7.28 -0.25 -7.99
C ASP A 115 6.98 0.73 -6.84
N TYR A 116 5.69 1.09 -6.66
CA TYR A 116 5.25 1.91 -5.53
C TYR A 116 5.60 1.26 -4.19
N SER A 117 5.28 -0.02 -4.05
CA SER A 117 5.47 -0.77 -2.81
C SER A 117 6.95 -0.88 -2.44
N VAL A 118 7.82 -1.15 -3.43
CA VAL A 118 9.27 -1.19 -3.25
C VAL A 118 9.82 0.19 -2.89
N PHE A 119 9.37 1.23 -3.57
CA PHE A 119 9.83 2.59 -3.33
C PHE A 119 9.46 3.08 -1.92
N LEU A 120 8.18 2.94 -1.53
CA LEU A 120 7.72 3.35 -0.21
C LEU A 120 8.39 2.54 0.90
N SER A 121 8.54 1.21 0.71
CA SER A 121 9.25 0.35 1.67
C SER A 121 10.71 0.75 1.83
N SER A 122 11.38 1.13 0.74
CA SER A 122 12.76 1.61 0.79
C SER A 122 12.90 2.93 1.56
N LEU A 123 11.99 3.87 1.34
CA LEU A 123 11.99 5.16 2.04
C LEU A 123 11.77 4.98 3.54
N ILE A 124 10.71 4.28 3.93
CA ILE A 124 10.37 4.05 5.35
C ILE A 124 11.43 3.18 6.02
N GLY A 125 11.89 2.11 5.37
CA GLY A 125 12.96 1.25 5.88
C GLY A 125 14.27 2.02 6.10
N SER A 126 14.60 2.98 5.22
CA SER A 126 15.81 3.81 5.36
C SER A 126 15.77 4.76 6.57
N LEU A 127 14.58 5.05 7.09
CA LEU A 127 14.35 5.80 8.33
C LEU A 127 14.35 4.90 9.57
N GLY A 128 14.32 3.59 9.41
CA GLY A 128 14.31 2.60 10.49
C GLY A 128 12.98 1.89 10.72
N GLY A 129 11.99 2.08 9.83
CA GLY A 129 10.71 1.38 9.91
C GLY A 129 10.80 -0.06 9.41
N ASP A 130 10.17 -0.98 10.11
CA ASP A 130 10.03 -2.36 9.66
C ASP A 130 8.91 -2.45 8.61
N MET A 131 9.26 -2.98 7.44
CA MET A 131 8.37 -3.05 6.28
C MET A 131 8.19 -4.48 5.81
N ARG A 132 7.04 -4.75 5.20
CA ARG A 132 6.79 -5.95 4.39
C ARG A 132 5.91 -5.60 3.20
N ILE A 133 5.97 -6.41 2.15
CA ILE A 133 5.14 -6.26 0.96
C ILE A 133 4.20 -7.44 0.85
N ILE A 134 2.95 -7.16 0.55
CA ILE A 134 1.90 -8.15 0.37
C ILE A 134 1.61 -8.30 -1.12
N LEU A 135 1.73 -9.52 -1.62
CA LEU A 135 1.22 -9.93 -2.92
C LEU A 135 -0.08 -10.70 -2.71
N SER A 136 -1.15 -10.17 -3.24
CA SER A 136 -2.47 -10.82 -3.26
C SER A 136 -2.83 -11.20 -4.70
N ILE A 137 -3.50 -12.35 -4.83
CA ILE A 137 -4.06 -12.79 -6.11
C ILE A 137 -5.57 -12.84 -5.93
N GLY A 138 -6.28 -11.96 -6.63
CA GLY A 138 -7.74 -11.94 -6.63
C GLY A 138 -8.37 -13.14 -7.31
N SER A 139 -9.68 -13.32 -7.14
CA SER A 139 -10.44 -14.41 -7.78
C SER A 139 -10.49 -14.29 -9.31
N ASP A 140 -10.23 -13.11 -9.84
CA ASP A 140 -10.10 -12.80 -11.26
C ASP A 140 -8.65 -12.93 -11.77
N TYR A 141 -7.75 -13.46 -10.92
CA TYR A 141 -6.31 -13.53 -11.15
C TYR A 141 -5.62 -12.16 -11.29
N ALA A 142 -6.27 -11.09 -10.92
CA ALA A 142 -5.61 -9.80 -10.80
C ALA A 142 -4.64 -9.80 -9.63
N TYR A 143 -3.43 -9.35 -9.90
CA TYR A 143 -2.41 -9.17 -8.86
C TYR A 143 -2.59 -7.81 -8.20
N HIS A 144 -2.52 -7.81 -6.87
CA HIS A 144 -2.45 -6.57 -6.12
C HIS A 144 -1.27 -6.62 -5.17
N VAL A 145 -0.44 -5.57 -5.21
CA VAL A 145 0.79 -5.48 -4.42
C VAL A 145 0.76 -4.18 -3.63
N PHE A 146 0.96 -4.29 -2.33
CA PHE A 146 0.96 -3.14 -1.45
C PHE A 146 1.89 -3.34 -0.25
N PRO A 147 2.46 -2.26 0.31
CA PRO A 147 3.33 -2.35 1.48
C PRO A 147 2.53 -2.25 2.78
N GLU A 148 3.09 -2.84 3.83
CA GLU A 148 2.65 -2.66 5.20
C GLU A 148 3.82 -2.24 6.08
N VAL A 149 3.55 -1.40 7.07
CA VAL A 149 4.51 -1.01 8.11
C VAL A 149 4.13 -1.59 9.45
N TYR A 150 5.12 -2.07 10.19
CA TYR A 150 4.95 -2.56 11.55
C TYR A 150 4.50 -1.45 12.50
N ILE A 151 3.49 -1.76 13.34
CA ILE A 151 2.89 -0.81 14.28
C ILE A 151 2.82 -1.33 15.72
N GLY A 152 3.41 -2.48 16.03
CA GLY A 152 3.50 -2.94 17.41
C GLY A 152 3.46 -4.46 17.57
N SER A 153 3.91 -4.90 18.76
CA SER A 153 3.91 -6.27 19.23
C SER A 153 2.81 -6.56 20.27
N SER A 154 2.06 -5.55 20.64
CA SER A 154 0.95 -5.63 21.58
C SER A 154 -0.27 -4.88 21.09
N GLU A 155 -1.44 -5.17 21.66
CA GLU A 155 -2.67 -4.43 21.38
C GLU A 155 -2.54 -2.96 21.77
N ASP A 156 -1.89 -2.66 22.88
CA ASP A 156 -1.73 -1.30 23.39
C ASP A 156 -0.89 -0.46 22.42
N GLU A 157 0.26 -0.97 21.95
CA GLU A 157 1.09 -0.30 20.94
C GLU A 157 0.32 -0.10 19.63
N ALA A 158 -0.37 -1.13 19.16
CA ALA A 158 -1.19 -1.03 17.95
C ALA A 158 -2.30 0.00 18.11
N MET A 159 -3.01 0.03 19.25
CA MET A 159 -4.05 1.01 19.51
C MET A 159 -3.53 2.45 19.57
N GLU A 160 -2.37 2.67 20.18
CA GLU A 160 -1.74 3.99 20.22
C GLU A 160 -1.42 4.49 18.80
N ASN A 161 -0.77 3.66 17.99
CA ASN A 161 -0.43 3.97 16.62
C ASN A 161 -1.66 4.18 15.73
N LEU A 162 -2.69 3.35 15.84
CA LEU A 162 -3.93 3.49 15.06
C LEU A 162 -4.76 4.71 15.51
N ASN A 163 -4.70 5.06 16.81
CA ASN A 163 -5.28 6.30 17.29
C ASN A 163 -4.57 7.53 16.69
N TYR A 164 -3.25 7.47 16.55
CA TYR A 164 -2.48 8.52 15.86
C TYR A 164 -2.93 8.66 14.39
N ILE A 165 -3.07 7.54 13.66
CA ILE A 165 -3.55 7.55 12.27
C ILE A 165 -4.92 8.21 12.17
N THR A 166 -5.90 7.77 12.96
CA THR A 166 -7.25 8.34 12.91
C THR A 166 -7.28 9.82 13.27
N ALA A 167 -6.42 10.26 14.20
CA ALA A 167 -6.30 11.68 14.57
C ALA A 167 -5.64 12.51 13.45
N ARG A 168 -4.53 12.02 12.88
CA ARG A 168 -3.79 12.74 11.82
C ARG A 168 -4.63 12.95 10.57
N TYR A 169 -5.35 11.91 10.12
CA TYR A 169 -6.08 11.93 8.86
C TYR A 169 -7.57 12.26 9.02
N GLY A 170 -8.05 12.45 10.24
CA GLY A 170 -9.47 12.76 10.50
C GLY A 170 -10.42 11.63 10.11
N CYS A 171 -9.94 10.38 10.05
CA CYS A 171 -10.74 9.23 9.69
C CYS A 171 -11.33 8.54 10.93
N GLU A 172 -12.49 7.88 10.75
CA GLU A 172 -13.18 7.19 11.86
C GLU A 172 -12.54 5.84 12.20
N LYS A 173 -11.94 5.20 11.21
CA LYS A 173 -11.38 3.84 11.32
C LYS A 173 -10.02 3.77 10.66
N ALA A 174 -9.17 2.89 11.19
CA ALA A 174 -7.91 2.48 10.55
C ALA A 174 -7.78 0.96 10.63
N TRP A 175 -7.46 0.32 9.50
CA TRP A 175 -7.35 -1.13 9.36
C TRP A 175 -5.91 -1.59 9.55
N TYR A 176 -5.79 -2.76 10.13
CA TYR A 176 -4.52 -3.43 10.39
C TYR A 176 -4.61 -4.91 10.06
N THR A 177 -3.47 -5.55 9.88
CA THR A 177 -3.36 -7.00 9.93
C THR A 177 -2.66 -7.44 11.20
N LYS A 178 -3.04 -8.61 11.69
CA LYS A 178 -2.44 -9.25 12.87
C LYS A 178 -1.89 -10.61 12.46
N GLU A 179 -0.68 -10.87 12.86
CA GLU A 179 -0.03 -12.15 12.71
C GLU A 179 0.43 -12.65 14.06
N THR A 180 0.22 -13.95 14.34
CA THR A 180 0.66 -14.57 15.59
C THR A 180 1.57 -15.74 15.28
N THR A 181 2.81 -15.68 15.75
CA THR A 181 3.82 -16.72 15.57
C THR A 181 4.45 -17.02 16.93
N GLY A 182 4.40 -18.29 17.36
CA GLY A 182 4.97 -18.70 18.64
C GLY A 182 4.36 -18.00 19.87
N GLY A 183 3.09 -17.54 19.77
CA GLY A 183 2.40 -16.82 20.85
C GLY A 183 2.69 -15.32 20.89
N VAL A 184 3.53 -14.82 20.01
CA VAL A 184 3.80 -13.37 19.86
C VAL A 184 2.97 -12.83 18.71
N SER A 185 2.19 -11.79 18.96
CA SER A 185 1.42 -11.08 17.95
C SER A 185 2.21 -9.90 17.39
N THR A 186 2.08 -9.65 16.10
CA THR A 186 2.60 -8.46 15.42
C THR A 186 1.47 -7.80 14.65
N TYR A 187 1.47 -6.48 14.68
CA TYR A 187 0.45 -5.65 14.05
C TYR A 187 1.06 -4.82 12.94
N TRP A 188 0.37 -4.74 11.81
CA TRP A 188 0.87 -4.12 10.57
C TRP A 188 -0.18 -3.20 9.98
N LEU A 189 0.23 -2.01 9.58
CA LEU A 189 -0.63 -0.99 9.00
C LEU A 189 -0.52 -1.03 7.47
N ASN A 190 -1.67 -1.07 6.81
CA ASN A 190 -1.78 -1.02 5.37
C ASN A 190 -1.38 0.37 4.82
N LEU A 191 -0.47 0.38 3.85
CA LEU A 191 -0.02 1.58 3.13
C LEU A 191 -0.35 1.51 1.64
N ASP A 192 -1.47 0.89 1.30
CA ASP A 192 -1.90 0.68 -0.08
C ASP A 192 -1.99 1.99 -0.87
N TRP A 193 -1.68 1.90 -2.16
CA TRP A 193 -1.51 3.01 -3.08
C TRP A 193 -2.77 3.39 -3.88
N ILE A 194 -3.91 2.80 -3.63
CA ILE A 194 -5.11 2.96 -4.45
C ILE A 194 -5.33 4.40 -4.87
N ILE A 195 -5.36 4.62 -6.19
CA ILE A 195 -5.59 5.92 -6.83
C ILE A 195 -7.06 6.00 -7.24
N ASP A 196 -7.68 7.17 -7.03
CA ASP A 196 -9.03 7.44 -7.53
C ASP A 196 -9.14 7.17 -9.02
N GLY A 197 -10.18 6.46 -9.43
CA GLY A 197 -10.49 6.16 -10.82
C GLY A 197 -9.92 4.84 -11.35
N MET A 198 -9.03 4.16 -10.66
CA MET A 198 -8.58 2.81 -11.07
C MET A 198 -9.48 1.69 -10.58
N HIS A 199 -10.22 1.93 -9.50
CA HIS A 199 -11.25 1.01 -9.04
C HIS A 199 -12.58 1.72 -9.10
N THR A 200 -13.43 1.31 -10.01
CA THR A 200 -14.79 1.81 -10.17
C THR A 200 -15.71 1.51 -8.99
N ALA A 201 -15.23 0.73 -8.03
CA ALA A 201 -15.92 0.50 -6.77
C ALA A 201 -15.34 1.47 -5.72
N GLU A 202 -16.00 2.57 -5.52
CA GLU A 202 -15.78 3.51 -4.42
C GLU A 202 -16.00 2.86 -3.03
N TYR A 203 -16.32 1.57 -3.03
CA TYR A 203 -16.65 0.80 -1.85
C TYR A 203 -15.83 -0.48 -1.78
N TYR A 204 -15.13 -0.65 -0.68
CA TYR A 204 -14.51 -1.93 -0.33
C TYR A 204 -15.42 -2.71 0.61
N ARG A 205 -15.47 -4.01 0.39
CA ARG A 205 -16.20 -4.90 1.27
C ARG A 205 -15.24 -5.49 2.29
N TYR A 206 -15.46 -5.17 3.56
CA TYR A 206 -14.82 -5.82 4.68
C TYR A 206 -15.86 -6.70 5.39
N GLY A 207 -15.74 -8.01 5.23
CA GLY A 207 -16.80 -8.92 5.65
C GLY A 207 -18.12 -8.62 4.94
N ASN A 208 -19.15 -8.28 5.70
CA ASN A 208 -20.48 -7.87 5.18
C ASN A 208 -20.67 -6.35 5.10
N SER A 209 -19.69 -5.57 5.47
CA SER A 209 -19.77 -4.11 5.47
C SER A 209 -19.18 -3.53 4.20
N LEU A 210 -19.85 -2.51 3.65
CA LEU A 210 -19.34 -1.68 2.56
C LEU A 210 -18.76 -0.40 3.17
N PHE A 211 -17.57 -0.01 2.78
CA PHE A 211 -16.92 1.22 3.22
C PHE A 211 -16.68 2.12 2.03
N GLU A 212 -17.11 3.35 2.15
CA GLU A 212 -16.75 4.40 1.21
C GLU A 212 -15.28 4.81 1.45
N VAL A 213 -14.49 4.85 0.37
CA VAL A 213 -13.07 5.20 0.45
C VAL A 213 -12.87 6.55 -0.19
N ASN A 214 -13.17 7.61 0.57
CA ASN A 214 -13.14 8.99 0.07
C ASN A 214 -11.81 9.70 0.27
N THR A 215 -10.87 9.12 1.01
CA THR A 215 -9.62 9.80 1.37
C THR A 215 -8.44 8.86 1.34
N TYR A 216 -7.28 9.38 0.90
CA TYR A 216 -6.00 8.69 0.96
C TYR A 216 -5.43 8.81 2.37
N HIS A 217 -5.31 7.68 3.06
CA HIS A 217 -4.65 7.62 4.35
C HIS A 217 -4.10 6.21 4.62
N PRO A 218 -3.04 6.06 5.41
CA PRO A 218 -2.61 4.76 5.93
C PRO A 218 -3.73 4.07 6.70
N GLY A 219 -3.74 2.74 6.68
CA GLY A 219 -4.78 1.96 7.35
C GLY A 219 -6.12 1.99 6.61
N ARG A 220 -6.09 1.95 5.29
CA ARG A 220 -7.29 1.74 4.45
C ARG A 220 -7.83 0.32 4.58
N PRO A 221 -9.11 0.09 4.25
CA PRO A 221 -9.65 -1.26 4.22
C PRO A 221 -8.86 -2.17 3.27
N TYR A 222 -8.65 -3.41 3.69
CA TYR A 222 -8.05 -4.42 2.82
C TYR A 222 -9.07 -4.92 1.79
N ILE A 223 -8.61 -5.03 0.54
CA ILE A 223 -9.41 -5.60 -0.55
C ILE A 223 -9.14 -7.08 -0.76
N THR A 224 -8.16 -7.63 -0.08
CA THR A 224 -7.71 -9.01 -0.26
C THR A 224 -8.46 -9.96 0.65
N THR A 225 -8.97 -11.03 0.07
CA THR A 225 -9.55 -12.17 0.81
C THR A 225 -8.79 -13.43 0.41
N GLY A 226 -8.44 -14.26 1.39
CA GLY A 226 -7.77 -15.54 1.12
C GLY A 226 -6.28 -15.54 1.40
N THR A 227 -5.55 -16.40 0.69
CA THR A 227 -4.11 -16.55 0.84
C THR A 227 -3.37 -15.42 0.14
N VAL A 228 -2.37 -14.87 0.81
CA VAL A 228 -1.46 -13.87 0.28
C VAL A 228 -0.02 -14.35 0.43
N THR A 229 0.90 -13.79 -0.36
CA THR A 229 2.33 -13.96 -0.16
C THR A 229 2.88 -12.74 0.55
N ILE A 230 3.46 -12.92 1.74
CA ILE A 230 4.20 -11.89 2.45
C ILE A 230 5.66 -11.95 2.00
N ILE A 231 6.21 -10.81 1.60
CA ILE A 231 7.60 -10.65 1.17
C ILE A 231 8.28 -9.67 2.11
N TYR A 232 9.41 -10.09 2.68
CA TYR A 232 10.22 -9.27 3.56
C TYR A 232 11.42 -8.66 2.82
N PRO A 233 11.96 -7.53 3.29
CA PRO A 233 13.11 -6.88 2.65
C PRO A 233 14.35 -7.76 2.54
N ASP A 234 14.52 -8.74 3.43
CA ASP A 234 15.63 -9.70 3.41
C ASP A 234 15.46 -10.84 2.36
N GLY A 235 14.40 -10.77 1.55
CA GLY A 235 14.10 -11.76 0.50
C GLY A 235 13.37 -13.00 0.98
N LYS A 236 13.14 -13.15 2.28
CA LYS A 236 12.26 -14.19 2.79
C LYS A 236 10.83 -13.92 2.37
N TRP A 237 10.09 -14.97 2.14
CA TRP A 237 8.67 -14.89 1.82
C TRP A 237 7.91 -16.10 2.35
N LYS A 238 6.61 -15.94 2.51
CA LYS A 238 5.70 -17.03 2.91
C LYS A 238 4.29 -16.78 2.45
N ASP A 239 3.58 -17.85 2.16
CA ASP A 239 2.12 -17.82 1.95
C ASP A 239 1.41 -17.93 3.29
N THR A 240 0.38 -17.13 3.47
CA THR A 240 -0.45 -17.12 4.68
C THR A 240 -1.82 -16.53 4.40
N THR A 241 -2.73 -16.71 5.36
CA THR A 241 -4.00 -15.96 5.38
C THR A 241 -3.87 -14.88 6.46
N LEU A 242 -4.03 -13.61 6.05
CA LEU A 242 -3.96 -12.50 6.97
C LEU A 242 -5.25 -12.41 7.80
N LYS A 243 -5.10 -12.14 9.09
CA LYS A 243 -6.21 -11.72 9.94
C LYS A 243 -6.30 -10.20 9.90
N HIS A 244 -7.42 -9.70 9.43
CA HIS A 244 -7.69 -8.28 9.34
C HIS A 244 -8.51 -7.82 10.53
N GLY A 245 -8.20 -6.64 11.03
CA GLY A 245 -8.98 -5.96 12.02
C GLY A 245 -9.03 -4.46 11.74
N TYR A 246 -9.79 -3.74 12.52
CA TYR A 246 -9.82 -2.28 12.47
C TYR A 246 -9.89 -1.67 13.86
N TYR A 247 -9.30 -0.49 13.96
CA TYR A 247 -9.42 0.38 15.12
C TYR A 247 -10.57 1.38 14.90
N GLN A 248 -11.35 1.62 15.94
CA GLN A 248 -12.37 2.67 15.96
C GLN A 248 -12.51 3.26 17.37
N LYS A 249 -12.74 4.56 17.46
CA LYS A 249 -13.16 5.20 18.71
C LYS A 249 -14.64 5.03 18.94
N VAL A 250 -15.02 4.45 20.09
CA VAL A 250 -16.41 4.33 20.55
C VAL A 250 -16.54 5.08 21.86
N LYS A 251 -17.38 6.12 21.91
CA LYS A 251 -17.54 6.98 23.09
C LYS A 251 -16.23 7.53 23.66
N GLY A 252 -15.30 7.89 22.78
CA GLY A 252 -13.99 8.45 23.15
C GLY A 252 -12.93 7.42 23.56
N VAL A 253 -13.26 6.14 23.61
CA VAL A 253 -12.31 5.05 23.91
C VAL A 253 -11.99 4.29 22.62
N GLY A 254 -10.69 4.14 22.34
CA GLY A 254 -10.20 3.35 21.20
C GLY A 254 -10.40 1.86 21.45
N LYS A 255 -10.79 1.12 20.42
CA LYS A 255 -10.94 -0.35 20.47
C LYS A 255 -10.48 -0.97 19.16
N LEU A 256 -9.90 -2.18 19.28
CA LEU A 256 -9.64 -3.06 18.15
C LEU A 256 -10.83 -4.01 17.96
N TYR A 257 -11.14 -4.28 16.69
CA TYR A 257 -12.17 -5.23 16.25
C TYR A 257 -11.51 -6.19 15.26
N GLU A 258 -11.77 -7.49 15.41
CA GLU A 258 -11.36 -8.58 14.51
C GLU A 258 -12.53 -9.14 13.72
#